data_73e17cc1a4994f4ba4fad1e6b5e3f38e
#
_entry.id   73e17cc1a4994f4ba4fad1e6b5e3f38e
#
_cell.length_a   1.000
_cell.length_b   1.000
_cell.length_c   1.000
_cell.angle_alpha   90.00
_cell.angle_beta   90.00
_cell.angle_gamma   90.00
#
_symmetry.space_group_name_H-M   'P 1'
#
loop_
_entity.id
_entity.type
_entity.pdbx_description
1 polymer ?
#
loop_
_entity_poly.entity_id
_entity_poly.type
_entity_poly.pdbx_seq_one_letter_code
_entity_poly.pdbx_strand_id
1 'polypeptide(L)' 'MFTMYTTPWCGYCHRLKSQLDREGITYDIVDIEKDPQAAQVVESANGGNQTVPTLVYSDGTAQTNPSLAQVKEKLAALV' A
#
# COMPACT_ATOMS: atom_id res chain seq x y z
N MET A 1 4.34 -8.60 -6.42
CA MET A 1 2.99 -8.25 -5.97
C MET A 1 3.03 -7.59 -4.61
N PHE A 2 2.00 -6.92 -4.25
CA PHE A 2 1.92 -6.21 -2.98
C PHE A 2 0.49 -6.13 -2.47
N THR A 3 0.36 -5.82 -1.18
CA THR A 3 -0.91 -5.51 -0.55
C THR A 3 -0.92 -4.02 -0.22
N MET A 4 -1.97 -3.31 -0.61
CA MET A 4 -2.17 -1.91 -0.26
C MET A 4 -3.11 -1.81 0.93
N TYR A 5 -2.59 -1.28 2.04
CA TYR A 5 -3.37 -1.01 3.23
C TYR A 5 -3.94 0.40 3.15
N THR A 6 -5.24 0.53 3.38
CA THR A 6 -5.98 1.76 3.10
C THR A 6 -7.09 2.00 4.12
N THR A 7 -7.71 3.18 4.04
CA THR A 7 -8.95 3.50 4.73
C THR A 7 -9.92 4.11 3.73
N PRO A 8 -11.26 4.04 3.99
CA PRO A 8 -12.24 4.58 3.04
C PRO A 8 -12.17 6.09 2.84
N TRP A 9 -11.66 6.82 3.83
CA TRP A 9 -11.60 8.30 3.80
C TRP A 9 -10.27 8.85 3.28
N CYS A 10 -9.34 8.00 2.88
CA CYS A 10 -8.00 8.40 2.50
C CYS A 10 -7.95 8.84 1.03
N GLY A 11 -7.79 10.16 0.80
CA GLY A 11 -7.68 10.71 -0.55
C GLY A 11 -6.44 10.23 -1.29
N TYR A 12 -5.31 10.10 -0.60
CA TYR A 12 -4.07 9.59 -1.20
C TYR A 12 -4.21 8.13 -1.63
N CYS A 13 -4.95 7.33 -0.84
CA CYS A 13 -5.22 5.94 -1.18
C CYS A 13 -6.05 5.84 -2.46
N HIS A 14 -7.11 6.64 -2.58
CA HIS A 14 -7.96 6.67 -3.77
C HIS A 14 -7.18 7.11 -5.00
N ARG A 15 -6.32 8.10 -4.86
CA ARG A 15 -5.50 8.60 -5.96
C ARG A 15 -4.53 7.51 -6.45
N LEU A 16 -3.82 6.88 -5.53
CA LEU A 16 -2.87 5.82 -5.88
C LEU A 16 -3.58 4.64 -6.52
N LYS A 17 -4.72 4.23 -5.95
CA LYS A 17 -5.54 3.17 -6.50
C LYS A 17 -5.94 3.46 -7.95
N SER A 18 -6.41 4.66 -8.24
CA SER A 18 -6.78 5.06 -9.60
C SER A 18 -5.59 4.97 -10.55
N GLN A 19 -4.42 5.40 -10.10
CA GLN A 19 -3.20 5.34 -10.91
C GLN A 19 -2.78 3.90 -11.19
N LEU A 20 -2.84 3.03 -10.18
CA LEU A 20 -2.49 1.61 -10.34
C LEU A 20 -3.47 0.90 -11.26
N ASP A 21 -4.76 1.15 -11.10
CA ASP A 21 -5.80 0.55 -11.94
C ASP A 21 -5.63 0.96 -13.40
N ARG A 22 -5.27 2.21 -13.64
CA ARG A 22 -5.06 2.74 -14.99
C ARG A 22 -3.84 2.09 -15.66
N GLU A 23 -2.82 1.73 -14.87
CA GLU A 23 -1.62 1.04 -15.36
C GLU A 23 -1.82 -0.47 -15.53
N GLY A 24 -2.98 -0.99 -15.14
CA GLY A 24 -3.25 -2.42 -15.21
C GLY A 24 -2.49 -3.24 -14.17
N ILE A 25 -2.03 -2.61 -13.09
CA ILE A 25 -1.31 -3.28 -12.01
C ILE A 25 -2.31 -3.95 -11.07
N THR A 26 -2.14 -5.25 -10.83
CA THR A 26 -2.97 -6.00 -9.89
C THR A 26 -2.31 -6.04 -8.51
N TYR A 27 -3.14 -5.96 -7.47
CA TYR A 27 -2.68 -5.95 -6.09
C TYR A 27 -3.84 -6.32 -5.17
N ASP A 28 -3.51 -6.71 -3.94
CA ASP A 28 -4.53 -6.91 -2.91
C ASP A 28 -4.74 -5.60 -2.17
N ILE A 29 -5.98 -5.36 -1.72
CA ILE A 29 -6.32 -4.16 -0.97
C ILE A 29 -6.98 -4.56 0.35
N VAL A 30 -6.56 -3.93 1.45
CA VAL A 30 -7.07 -4.21 2.79
C VAL A 30 -7.44 -2.91 3.48
N ASP A 31 -8.67 -2.85 4.00
CA ASP A 31 -9.15 -1.74 4.81
C ASP A 31 -8.75 -2.02 6.27
N ILE A 32 -7.83 -1.21 6.81
CA ILE A 32 -7.31 -1.42 8.16
C ILE A 32 -8.33 -1.10 9.25
N GLU A 33 -9.41 -0.40 8.93
CA GLU A 33 -10.48 -0.14 9.88
C GLU A 33 -11.32 -1.38 10.12
N LYS A 34 -11.32 -2.32 9.18
CA LYS A 34 -12.09 -3.56 9.26
C LYS A 34 -11.25 -4.74 9.74
N ASP A 35 -9.94 -4.58 9.84
CA ASP A 35 -9.01 -5.65 10.17
C ASP A 35 -7.94 -5.14 11.15
N PRO A 36 -8.09 -5.39 12.47
CA PRO A 36 -7.13 -4.94 13.47
C PRO A 36 -5.72 -5.50 13.26
N GLN A 37 -5.59 -6.71 12.70
CA GLN A 37 -4.27 -7.29 12.43
C GLN A 37 -3.58 -6.54 11.29
N ALA A 38 -4.34 -6.12 10.30
CA ALA A 38 -3.80 -5.30 9.21
C ALA A 38 -3.34 -3.94 9.72
N ALA A 39 -4.08 -3.34 10.66
CA ALA A 39 -3.66 -2.10 11.29
C ALA A 39 -2.32 -2.26 12.01
N GLN A 40 -2.08 -3.40 12.66
CA GLN A 40 -0.80 -3.69 13.31
C GLN A 40 0.34 -3.78 12.30
N VAL A 41 0.11 -4.35 11.13
CA VAL A 41 1.10 -4.41 10.06
C VAL A 41 1.51 -3.00 9.64
N VAL A 42 0.54 -2.12 9.45
CA VAL A 42 0.80 -0.71 9.09
C VAL A 42 1.58 0.00 10.20
N GLU A 43 1.19 -0.20 11.45
CA GLU A 43 1.89 0.38 12.60
C GLU A 43 3.34 -0.09 12.67
N SER A 44 3.59 -1.38 12.43
CA SER A 44 4.94 -1.94 12.43
C SER A 44 5.80 -1.31 11.34
N ALA A 45 5.23 -1.05 10.17
CA ALA A 45 5.94 -0.44 9.05
C ALA A 45 6.22 1.05 9.26
N ASN A 46 5.44 1.74 10.11
CA ASN A 46 5.46 3.20 10.25
C ASN A 46 5.82 3.66 11.68
N GLY A 47 6.51 2.84 12.44
CA GLY A 47 6.95 3.23 13.78
C GLY A 47 5.83 3.46 14.78
N GLY A 48 4.72 2.73 14.64
CA GLY A 48 3.56 2.83 15.51
C GLY A 48 2.40 3.65 14.97
N ASN A 49 2.55 4.27 13.80
CA ASN A 49 1.51 5.10 13.19
C ASN A 49 0.69 4.30 12.18
N GLN A 50 -0.59 4.64 12.05
CA GLN A 50 -1.50 4.03 11.07
C GLN A 50 -1.54 4.87 9.79
N THR A 51 -0.38 5.19 9.23
CA THR A 51 -0.27 5.98 8.00
C THR A 51 -0.70 5.16 6.79
N VAL A 52 -1.60 5.69 5.99
CA VAL A 52 -2.08 5.07 4.76
C VAL A 52 -1.96 6.05 3.60
N PRO A 53 -1.76 5.59 2.36
CA PRO A 53 -1.58 4.18 1.96
C PRO A 53 -0.21 3.64 2.38
N THR A 54 -0.16 2.40 2.84
CA THR A 54 1.08 1.67 3.04
C THR A 54 1.02 0.42 2.18
N LEU A 55 2.07 0.20 1.40
CA LEU A 55 2.20 -0.97 0.54
C LEU A 55 3.23 -1.91 1.14
N VAL A 56 2.87 -3.19 1.26
CA VAL A 56 3.80 -4.23 1.68
C VAL A 56 3.99 -5.20 0.52
N TYR A 57 5.24 -5.35 0.10
CA TYR A 57 5.60 -6.16 -1.07
C TYR A 57 5.88 -7.60 -0.68
N SER A 58 5.92 -8.47 -1.69
CA SER A 58 6.13 -9.90 -1.50
C SER A 58 7.49 -10.24 -0.86
N ASP A 59 8.47 -9.35 -0.96
CA ASP A 59 9.78 -9.51 -0.32
C ASP A 59 9.81 -9.05 1.15
N GLY A 60 8.67 -8.59 1.68
CA GLY A 60 8.55 -8.12 3.05
C GLY A 60 8.85 -6.64 3.26
N THR A 61 9.27 -5.92 2.23
CA THR A 61 9.53 -4.48 2.33
C THR A 61 8.24 -3.68 2.23
N ALA A 62 8.26 -2.46 2.78
CA ALA A 62 7.09 -1.57 2.79
C ALA A 62 7.44 -0.19 2.25
N GLN A 63 6.44 0.45 1.65
CA GLN A 63 6.52 1.85 1.24
C GLN A 63 5.31 2.59 1.80
N THR A 64 5.53 3.78 2.35
CA THR A 64 4.48 4.64 2.89
C THR A 64 4.19 5.77 1.93
N ASN A 65 2.94 5.85 1.48
CA ASN A 65 2.47 6.87 0.54
C ASN A 65 3.41 7.04 -0.66
N PRO A 66 3.75 5.94 -1.37
CA PRO A 66 4.66 6.04 -2.51
C PRO A 66 3.98 6.69 -3.71
N SER A 67 4.80 7.28 -4.59
CA SER A 67 4.32 7.71 -5.90
C SER A 67 4.16 6.49 -6.82
N LEU A 68 3.41 6.68 -7.92
CA LEU A 68 3.28 5.62 -8.93
C LEU A 68 4.65 5.21 -9.47
N ALA A 69 5.54 6.18 -9.70
CA ALA A 69 6.89 5.90 -10.19
C ALA A 69 7.67 5.01 -9.22
N GLN A 70 7.56 5.28 -7.91
CA GLN A 70 8.22 4.47 -6.88
C GLN A 70 7.67 3.04 -6.84
N VAL A 71 6.36 2.87 -7.01
CA VAL A 71 5.74 1.55 -7.06
C VAL A 71 6.23 0.77 -8.27
N LYS A 72 6.23 1.41 -9.45
CA LYS A 72 6.68 0.76 -10.69
C LYS A 72 8.15 0.36 -10.60
N GLU A 73 8.98 1.22 -10.03
CA GLU A 73 10.41 0.93 -9.84
C GLU A 73 10.60 -0.28 -8.90
N LYS A 74 9.84 -0.33 -7.80
CA LYS A 74 9.92 -1.45 -6.86
C LYS A 74 9.45 -2.75 -7.49
N LEU A 75 8.36 -2.73 -8.25
CA LEU A 75 7.87 -3.92 -8.94
C LEU A 75 8.88 -4.45 -9.96
N ALA A 76 9.56 -3.55 -10.68
CA ALA A 76 10.61 -3.94 -11.61
C ALA A 76 11.78 -4.61 -10.90
N ALA A 77 12.11 -4.17 -9.68
CA ALA A 77 13.19 -4.75 -8.89
C ALA A 77 12.85 -6.14 -8.33
N LEU A 78 11.56 -6.47 -8.23
CA LEU A 78 11.08 -7.76 -7.70
C LEU A 78 11.01 -8.86 -8.77
N VAL A 79 11.19 -8.52 -10.04
CA VAL A 79 11.09 -9.47 -11.16
C VAL A 79 12.39 -10.26 -11.33
#